data_07c40ce292bd89a5ab214c2a4b44bc21
#
_entry.id   07c40ce292bd89a5ab214c2a4b44bc21
#
_cell.length_a   1.000
_cell.length_b   1.000
_cell.length_c   1.000
_cell.angle_alpha   90.00
_cell.angle_beta   90.00
_cell.angle_gamma   90.00
#
_symmetry.space_group_name_H-M   'P 1'
#
loop_
_entity.id
_entity.type
_entity.pdbx_description
1 polymer ?
#
loop_
_entity_poly.entity_id
_entity_poly.type
_entity_poly.pdbx_seq_one_letter_code
_entity_poly.pdbx_strand_id
1 'polypeptide(L)'
;MGSLPPMHGIEVAFAGRSNVGKSSLINALTGRHALARISHTPGRTQELIFFSGPSHLTMVDMPGYGYAAAAKAKVKAWTALIHAFLKGRANLARVYLLIDARHGLKATDEPVLELLDQTGVNYQVVLTKGDDVKDPAPCLAAMRAAIAQHPAAHPELMLTSARTGAGLPELRAAIARLLRERAATS
;
A
#
# COMPACT_ATOMS: atom_id res chain seq x y z
N MET A 1 6.43 21.64 8.92
CA MET A 1 5.89 20.49 8.16
C MET A 1 5.72 20.95 6.73
N GLY A 2 6.40 20.32 5.74
CA GLY A 2 6.10 20.56 4.34
C GLY A 2 4.63 20.18 4.11
N SER A 3 3.87 21.06 3.45
CA SER A 3 2.47 20.82 3.18
C SER A 3 2.33 19.61 2.24
N LEU A 4 1.52 18.62 2.62
CA LEU A 4 1.10 17.57 1.71
C LEU A 4 0.36 18.23 0.52
N PRO A 5 0.37 17.59 -0.68
CA PRO A 5 -0.38 18.13 -1.82
C PRO A 5 -1.87 18.24 -1.49
N PRO A 6 -2.59 19.18 -2.15
CA PRO A 6 -4.03 19.32 -1.98
C PRO A 6 -4.75 17.99 -2.21
N MET A 7 -5.82 17.77 -1.45
CA MET A 7 -6.67 16.58 -1.63
C MET A 7 -7.56 16.78 -2.86
N HIS A 8 -7.26 16.09 -3.93
CA HIS A 8 -8.07 16.06 -5.14
C HIS A 8 -8.45 14.63 -5.48
N GLY A 9 -9.72 14.39 -5.79
CA GLY A 9 -10.21 13.07 -6.18
C GLY A 9 -9.99 12.02 -5.08
N ILE A 10 -9.57 10.84 -5.48
CA ILE A 10 -9.42 9.67 -4.62
C ILE A 10 -7.94 9.30 -4.49
N GLU A 11 -7.54 8.95 -3.28
CA GLU A 11 -6.19 8.47 -3.02
C GLU A 11 -6.20 6.97 -2.71
N VAL A 12 -5.21 6.27 -3.24
CA VAL A 12 -4.82 4.92 -2.80
C VAL A 12 -3.35 4.94 -2.43
N ALA A 13 -3.00 4.28 -1.33
CA ALA A 13 -1.63 4.24 -0.86
C ALA A 13 -1.06 2.82 -0.93
N PHE A 14 0.25 2.71 -1.11
CA PHE A 14 0.98 1.44 -1.14
C PHE A 14 1.96 1.43 0.03
N ALA A 15 1.78 0.46 0.92
CA ALA A 15 2.64 0.20 2.06
C ALA A 15 3.30 -1.17 1.92
N GLY A 16 4.45 -1.37 2.55
CA GLY A 16 5.11 -2.66 2.58
C GLY A 16 6.52 -2.58 3.10
N ARG A 17 7.08 -3.74 3.46
CA ARG A 17 8.48 -3.82 3.90
C ARG A 17 9.42 -3.39 2.78
N SER A 18 10.61 -2.96 3.20
CA SER A 18 11.69 -2.75 2.25
C SER A 18 11.95 -4.01 1.43
N ASN A 19 12.16 -3.82 0.13
CA ASN A 19 12.40 -4.90 -0.84
C ASN A 19 11.22 -5.88 -1.06
N VAL A 20 10.02 -5.54 -0.62
CA VAL A 20 8.81 -6.33 -0.87
C VAL A 20 8.38 -6.34 -2.35
N GLY A 21 8.93 -5.44 -3.17
CA GLY A 21 8.57 -5.27 -4.58
C GLY A 21 7.61 -4.10 -4.84
N LYS A 22 7.47 -3.17 -3.87
CA LYS A 22 6.52 -2.05 -3.94
C LYS A 22 6.74 -1.16 -5.17
N SER A 23 7.95 -0.66 -5.40
CA SER A 23 8.27 0.17 -6.57
C SER A 23 8.09 -0.59 -7.89
N SER A 24 8.43 -1.88 -7.93
CA SER A 24 8.21 -2.73 -9.10
C SER A 24 6.72 -2.89 -9.40
N LEU A 25 5.89 -3.09 -8.37
CA LEU A 25 4.45 -3.22 -8.52
C LEU A 25 3.83 -1.90 -9.00
N ILE A 26 4.18 -0.77 -8.39
CA ILE A 26 3.70 0.56 -8.80
C ILE A 26 4.08 0.85 -10.26
N ASN A 27 5.32 0.58 -10.65
CA ASN A 27 5.76 0.74 -12.05
C ASN A 27 4.99 -0.16 -13.02
N ALA A 28 4.73 -1.42 -12.63
CA ALA A 28 3.97 -2.35 -13.46
C ALA A 28 2.49 -1.97 -13.58
N LEU A 29 1.88 -1.46 -12.49
CA LEU A 29 0.50 -0.96 -12.51
C LEU A 29 0.33 0.22 -13.45
N THR A 30 1.30 1.11 -13.47
CA THR A 30 1.18 2.43 -14.10
C THR A 30 1.74 2.47 -15.52
N GLY A 31 2.45 1.40 -15.94
CA GLY A 31 3.11 1.36 -17.25
C GLY A 31 4.02 2.57 -17.42
N ARG A 32 5.18 2.55 -16.86
CA ARG A 32 6.33 3.52 -16.82
C ARG A 32 6.15 4.97 -17.36
N HIS A 33 5.06 5.24 -18.10
CA HIS A 33 4.82 6.51 -18.80
C HIS A 33 3.59 7.30 -18.29
N ALA A 34 2.82 6.77 -17.34
CA ALA A 34 1.49 7.30 -17.01
C ALA A 34 1.40 8.12 -15.73
N LEU A 35 2.46 8.20 -14.92
CA LEU A 35 2.40 8.93 -13.65
C LEU A 35 3.35 10.13 -13.63
N ALA A 36 2.77 11.32 -13.52
CA ALA A 36 3.52 12.51 -13.12
C ALA A 36 3.69 12.52 -11.59
N ARG A 37 4.92 12.59 -11.11
CA ARG A 37 5.22 12.83 -9.71
C ARG A 37 4.76 14.23 -9.33
N ILE A 38 3.79 14.34 -8.43
CA ILE A 38 3.23 15.64 -8.02
C ILE A 38 3.90 16.23 -6.79
N SER A 39 4.36 15.43 -5.88
CA SER A 39 5.16 15.91 -4.76
C SER A 39 5.90 14.79 -4.03
N HIS A 40 6.93 15.17 -3.30
CA HIS A 40 7.54 14.38 -2.24
C HIS A 40 7.79 15.32 -1.05
N THR A 41 7.85 14.79 0.16
CA THR A 41 8.16 15.59 1.35
C THR A 41 9.68 15.74 1.44
N PRO A 42 10.26 16.90 1.11
CA PRO A 42 11.71 17.04 1.06
C PRO A 42 12.33 17.01 2.47
N GLY A 43 13.58 16.57 2.55
CA GLY A 43 14.42 16.70 3.75
C GLY A 43 14.30 15.59 4.79
N ARG A 44 13.61 14.47 4.49
CA ARG A 44 13.52 13.30 5.39
C ARG A 44 14.04 12.05 4.70
N THR A 45 14.64 11.15 5.46
CA THR A 45 15.12 9.83 5.02
C THR A 45 13.95 8.91 4.63
N GLN A 46 12.72 9.30 4.97
CA GLN A 46 11.47 8.59 4.71
C GLN A 46 10.46 9.58 4.16
N GLU A 47 10.04 9.36 2.92
CA GLU A 47 9.18 10.31 2.19
C GLU A 47 7.92 9.61 1.67
N LEU A 48 6.80 10.35 1.69
CA LEU A 48 5.61 10.02 0.95
C LEU A 48 5.77 10.57 -0.48
N ILE A 49 5.60 9.71 -1.47
CA ILE A 49 5.69 10.11 -2.88
C ILE A 49 4.31 10.03 -3.50
N PHE A 50 3.83 11.15 -4.02
CA PHE A 50 2.52 11.26 -4.64
C PHE A 50 2.65 11.25 -6.16
N PHE A 51 1.82 10.46 -6.81
CA PHE A 51 1.72 10.35 -8.25
C PHE A 51 0.30 10.64 -8.70
N SER A 52 0.14 11.48 -9.72
CA SER A 52 -1.14 11.71 -10.37
C SER A 52 -1.41 10.61 -11.39
N GLY A 53 -2.55 9.98 -11.31
CA GLY A 53 -3.08 9.03 -12.27
C GLY A 53 -4.28 9.59 -13.05
N PRO A 54 -4.86 8.80 -13.97
CA PRO A 54 -6.05 9.17 -14.70
C PRO A 54 -7.27 9.29 -13.76
N SER A 55 -8.30 9.99 -14.23
CA SER A 55 -9.61 10.08 -13.53
C SER A 55 -9.52 10.58 -12.08
N HIS A 56 -8.68 11.57 -11.81
CA HIS A 56 -8.46 12.14 -10.48
C HIS A 56 -7.98 11.12 -9.42
N LEU A 57 -7.30 10.07 -9.85
CA LEU A 57 -6.62 9.13 -8.96
C LEU A 57 -5.28 9.70 -8.52
N THR A 58 -5.03 9.70 -7.23
CA THR A 58 -3.69 9.91 -6.66
C THR A 58 -3.19 8.59 -6.06
N MET A 59 -2.01 8.17 -6.48
CA MET A 59 -1.31 7.02 -5.90
C MET A 59 -0.21 7.52 -4.98
N VAL A 60 -0.13 6.95 -3.77
CA VAL A 60 0.84 7.36 -2.76
C VAL A 60 1.77 6.20 -2.45
N ASP A 61 3.06 6.36 -2.75
CA ASP A 61 4.09 5.42 -2.33
C ASP A 61 4.55 5.78 -0.92
N MET A 62 4.23 4.90 0.03
CA MET A 62 4.63 5.06 1.43
C MET A 62 6.06 4.55 1.62
N PRO A 63 6.86 5.18 2.52
CA PRO A 63 8.20 4.70 2.79
C PRO A 63 8.18 3.27 3.34
N GLY A 64 9.08 2.42 2.86
CA GLY A 64 9.20 1.05 3.33
C GLY A 64 9.59 0.96 4.81
N TYR A 65 9.09 -0.05 5.48
CA TYR A 65 9.40 -0.35 6.88
C TYR A 65 10.22 -1.65 7.02
N GLY A 66 10.58 -2.01 8.26
CA GLY A 66 11.21 -3.31 8.57
C GLY A 66 12.70 -3.41 8.16
N TYR A 67 13.42 -2.30 8.14
CA TYR A 67 14.88 -2.36 8.04
C TYR A 67 15.47 -2.98 9.31
N ALA A 68 16.19 -4.09 9.19
CA ALA A 68 16.76 -4.86 10.30
C ALA A 68 17.70 -4.06 11.22
N ALA A 69 18.30 -2.97 10.73
CA ALA A 69 19.20 -2.09 11.47
C ALA A 69 18.62 -0.68 11.68
N ALA A 70 17.30 -0.49 11.59
CA ALA A 70 16.72 0.84 11.78
C ALA A 70 16.83 1.28 13.24
N ALA A 71 17.48 2.41 13.50
CA ALA A 71 17.50 3.02 14.81
C ALA A 71 16.06 3.30 15.31
N LYS A 72 15.80 3.11 16.60
CA LYS A 72 14.46 3.35 17.22
C LYS A 72 13.87 4.71 16.84
N ALA A 73 14.72 5.74 16.72
CA ALA A 73 14.29 7.07 16.28
C ALA A 73 13.71 7.09 14.84
N LYS A 74 14.27 6.30 13.92
CA LYS A 74 13.75 6.17 12.55
C LYS A 74 12.40 5.47 12.51
N VAL A 75 12.23 4.42 13.31
CA VAL A 75 10.95 3.70 13.43
C VAL A 75 9.88 4.65 13.98
N LYS A 76 10.19 5.39 15.05
CA LYS A 76 9.27 6.38 15.64
C LYS A 76 8.89 7.48 14.65
N ALA A 77 9.86 8.01 13.90
CA ALA A 77 9.61 9.04 12.88
C ALA A 77 8.74 8.50 11.74
N TRP A 78 8.98 7.25 11.30
CA TRP A 78 8.15 6.57 10.31
C TRP A 78 6.71 6.43 10.80
N THR A 79 6.51 5.87 11.99
CA THR A 79 5.18 5.68 12.58
C THR A 79 4.42 6.99 12.71
N ALA A 80 5.08 8.06 13.18
CA ALA A 80 4.46 9.39 13.31
C ALA A 80 4.06 9.97 11.94
N LEU A 81 4.90 9.83 10.91
CA LEU A 81 4.60 10.28 9.55
C LEU A 81 3.39 9.54 8.98
N ILE A 82 3.38 8.21 9.08
CA ILE A 82 2.31 7.38 8.52
C ILE A 82 1.00 7.61 9.27
N HIS A 83 1.04 7.67 10.60
CA HIS A 83 -0.14 7.98 11.40
C HIS A 83 -0.76 9.34 11.04
N ALA A 84 0.07 10.38 10.89
CA ALA A 84 -0.40 11.70 10.48
C ALA A 84 -0.99 11.69 9.05
N PHE A 85 -0.38 10.93 8.12
CA PHE A 85 -0.91 10.74 6.78
C PHE A 85 -2.27 10.03 6.80
N LEU A 86 -2.36 8.87 7.45
CA LEU A 86 -3.58 8.06 7.50
C LEU A 86 -4.76 8.84 8.12
N LYS A 87 -4.52 9.59 9.20
CA LYS A 87 -5.57 10.40 9.85
C LYS A 87 -5.90 11.69 9.11
N GLY A 88 -4.95 12.26 8.39
CA GLY A 88 -5.10 13.58 7.77
C GLY A 88 -5.66 13.57 6.35
N ARG A 89 -5.84 12.38 5.71
CA ARG A 89 -6.27 12.28 4.30
C ARG A 89 -7.68 11.71 4.19
N ALA A 90 -8.67 12.59 4.21
CA ALA A 90 -10.09 12.21 4.11
C ALA A 90 -10.44 11.54 2.77
N ASN A 91 -9.68 11.81 1.71
CA ASN A 91 -9.86 11.22 0.38
C ASN A 91 -9.06 9.91 0.18
N LEU A 92 -8.35 9.42 1.20
CA LEU A 92 -7.69 8.11 1.17
C LEU A 92 -8.75 7.00 1.19
N ALA A 93 -8.91 6.32 0.06
CA ALA A 93 -9.92 5.29 -0.11
C ALA A 93 -9.45 3.93 0.40
N ARG A 94 -8.17 3.59 0.19
CA ARG A 94 -7.61 2.29 0.60
C ARG A 94 -6.09 2.33 0.66
N VAL A 95 -5.53 1.55 1.59
CA VAL A 95 -4.12 1.20 1.60
C VAL A 95 -3.96 -0.22 1.04
N TYR A 96 -3.11 -0.39 0.04
CA TYR A 96 -2.66 -1.70 -0.43
C TYR A 96 -1.40 -2.09 0.34
N LEU A 97 -1.54 -3.06 1.24
CA LEU A 97 -0.45 -3.57 2.07
C LEU A 97 0.23 -4.74 1.35
N LEU A 98 1.47 -4.52 0.93
CA LEU A 98 2.23 -5.49 0.17
C LEU A 98 3.00 -6.44 1.08
N ILE A 99 2.80 -7.73 0.86
CA ILE A 99 3.47 -8.82 1.56
C ILE A 99 4.14 -9.73 0.52
N ASP A 100 5.38 -10.10 0.75
CA ASP A 100 6.11 -11.04 -0.12
C ASP A 100 5.54 -12.44 0.04
N ALA A 101 4.96 -13.01 -1.04
CA ALA A 101 4.29 -14.31 -1.02
C ALA A 101 5.21 -15.47 -0.61
N ARG A 102 6.53 -15.32 -0.80
CA ARG A 102 7.52 -16.33 -0.41
C ARG A 102 7.69 -16.46 1.10
N HIS A 103 7.37 -15.40 1.83
CA HIS A 103 7.64 -15.29 3.26
C HIS A 103 6.38 -15.12 4.12
N GLY A 104 5.27 -14.67 3.52
CA GLY A 104 4.06 -14.33 4.26
C GLY A 104 4.24 -13.20 5.26
N LEU A 105 3.31 -13.14 6.21
CA LEU A 105 3.32 -12.15 7.30
C LEU A 105 4.51 -12.36 8.23
N LYS A 106 5.12 -11.28 8.67
CA LYS A 106 6.22 -11.29 9.64
C LYS A 106 5.89 -10.39 10.83
N ALA A 107 6.55 -10.63 11.96
CA ALA A 107 6.37 -9.82 13.17
C ALA A 107 6.57 -8.30 12.94
N THR A 108 7.34 -7.92 11.93
CA THR A 108 7.53 -6.52 11.55
C THR A 108 6.34 -5.91 10.82
N ASP A 109 5.39 -6.71 10.34
CA ASP A 109 4.16 -6.24 9.68
C ASP A 109 3.07 -5.94 10.71
N GLU A 110 3.07 -6.61 11.86
CA GLU A 110 2.05 -6.49 12.92
C GLU A 110 1.80 -5.05 13.36
N PRO A 111 2.83 -4.25 13.70
CA PRO A 111 2.62 -2.86 14.09
C PRO A 111 1.96 -2.00 13.00
N VAL A 112 2.10 -2.39 11.72
CA VAL A 112 1.47 -1.68 10.60
C VAL A 112 0.01 -2.07 10.48
N LEU A 113 -0.33 -3.35 10.66
CA LEU A 113 -1.71 -3.83 10.71
C LEU A 113 -2.47 -3.15 11.86
N GLU A 114 -1.89 -3.14 13.05
CA GLU A 114 -2.45 -2.45 14.22
C GLU A 114 -2.67 -0.95 13.97
N LEU A 115 -1.71 -0.29 13.33
CA LEU A 115 -1.82 1.13 13.00
C LEU A 115 -2.97 1.40 12.02
N LEU A 116 -3.17 0.54 11.02
CA LEU A 116 -4.26 0.63 10.06
C LEU A 116 -5.61 0.42 10.74
N ASP A 117 -5.71 -0.55 11.65
CA ASP A 117 -6.91 -0.78 12.45
C ASP A 117 -7.23 0.41 13.37
N GLN A 118 -6.23 0.94 14.09
CA GLN A 118 -6.38 2.09 14.99
C GLN A 118 -6.81 3.37 14.26
N THR A 119 -6.39 3.53 13.01
CA THR A 119 -6.78 4.69 12.19
C THR A 119 -8.10 4.48 11.46
N GLY A 120 -8.65 3.27 11.44
CA GLY A 120 -9.88 2.91 10.74
C GLY A 120 -9.76 2.99 9.22
N VAL A 121 -8.54 3.02 8.68
CA VAL A 121 -8.32 3.11 7.24
C VAL A 121 -8.41 1.72 6.62
N ASN A 122 -9.38 1.53 5.72
CA ASN A 122 -9.52 0.26 5.00
C ASN A 122 -8.24 -0.09 4.25
N TYR A 123 -7.77 -1.33 4.42
CA TYR A 123 -6.61 -1.83 3.69
C TYR A 123 -6.87 -3.20 3.07
N GLN A 124 -6.16 -3.49 1.99
CA GLN A 124 -6.23 -4.76 1.28
C GLN A 124 -4.82 -5.34 1.12
N VAL A 125 -4.66 -6.60 1.49
CA VAL A 125 -3.36 -7.28 1.35
C VAL A 125 -3.15 -7.70 -0.09
N VAL A 126 -1.99 -7.34 -0.62
CA VAL A 126 -1.50 -7.75 -1.94
C VAL A 126 -0.22 -8.56 -1.78
N LEU A 127 -0.31 -9.83 -2.07
CA LEU A 127 0.85 -10.73 -2.10
C LEU A 127 1.65 -10.46 -3.38
N THR A 128 2.92 -10.12 -3.21
CA THR A 128 3.85 -9.86 -4.32
C THR A 128 4.73 -11.07 -4.60
N LYS A 129 5.39 -11.09 -5.76
CA LYS A 129 6.32 -12.15 -6.18
C LYS A 129 5.67 -13.53 -6.22
N GLY A 130 4.39 -13.58 -6.63
CA GLY A 130 3.66 -14.83 -6.75
C GLY A 130 4.27 -15.82 -7.75
N ASP A 131 5.03 -15.33 -8.71
CA ASP A 131 5.77 -16.11 -9.68
C ASP A 131 6.97 -16.89 -9.10
N ASP A 132 7.43 -16.52 -7.91
CA ASP A 132 8.49 -17.22 -7.18
C ASP A 132 7.94 -18.29 -6.20
N VAL A 133 6.62 -18.53 -6.18
CA VAL A 133 5.97 -19.49 -5.30
C VAL A 133 5.28 -20.59 -6.12
N LYS A 134 5.67 -21.85 -5.92
CA LYS A 134 5.09 -22.99 -6.65
C LYS A 134 3.62 -23.23 -6.28
N ASP A 135 3.32 -23.20 -4.99
CA ASP A 135 1.96 -23.34 -4.47
C ASP A 135 1.67 -22.18 -3.50
N PRO A 136 0.88 -21.20 -3.92
CA PRO A 136 0.51 -20.06 -3.07
C PRO A 136 -0.61 -20.38 -2.07
N ALA A 137 -1.31 -21.54 -2.20
CA ALA A 137 -2.49 -21.83 -1.40
C ALA A 137 -2.22 -21.82 0.12
N PRO A 138 -1.12 -22.40 0.65
CA PRO A 138 -0.83 -22.34 2.08
C PRO A 138 -0.60 -20.89 2.57
N CYS A 139 0.11 -20.08 1.79
CA CYS A 139 0.37 -18.68 2.13
C CYS A 139 -0.95 -17.87 2.13
N LEU A 140 -1.80 -18.07 1.14
CA LEU A 140 -3.11 -17.43 1.06
C LEU A 140 -4.02 -17.82 2.24
N ALA A 141 -4.04 -19.12 2.62
CA ALA A 141 -4.82 -19.61 3.75
C ALA A 141 -4.35 -19.00 5.07
N ALA A 142 -3.04 -19.01 5.32
CA ALA A 142 -2.46 -18.40 6.51
C ALA A 142 -2.74 -16.88 6.58
N MET A 143 -2.63 -16.20 5.45
CA MET A 143 -2.91 -14.77 5.37
C MET A 143 -4.38 -14.46 5.65
N ARG A 144 -5.32 -15.24 5.08
CA ARG A 144 -6.76 -15.08 5.38
C ARG A 144 -7.06 -15.24 6.87
N ALA A 145 -6.47 -16.26 7.50
CA ALA A 145 -6.64 -16.48 8.93
C ALA A 145 -6.09 -15.30 9.76
N ALA A 146 -4.93 -14.77 9.39
CA ALA A 146 -4.33 -13.63 10.07
C ALA A 146 -5.21 -12.37 9.96
N ILE A 147 -5.58 -11.97 8.74
CA ILE A 147 -6.35 -10.73 8.53
C ILE A 147 -7.79 -10.80 9.03
N ALA A 148 -8.35 -12.00 9.26
CA ALA A 148 -9.69 -12.15 9.81
C ALA A 148 -9.85 -11.53 11.21
N GLN A 149 -8.76 -11.29 11.92
CA GLN A 149 -8.75 -10.65 13.24
C GLN A 149 -8.61 -9.12 13.16
N HIS A 150 -8.42 -8.57 11.96
CA HIS A 150 -8.19 -7.15 11.72
C HIS A 150 -9.43 -6.48 11.10
N PRO A 151 -10.13 -5.62 11.85
CA PRO A 151 -11.43 -5.08 11.42
C PRO A 151 -11.33 -4.14 10.22
N ALA A 152 -10.19 -3.48 10.00
CA ALA A 152 -9.98 -2.60 8.85
C ALA A 152 -9.54 -3.35 7.58
N ALA A 153 -9.22 -4.66 7.69
CA ALA A 153 -8.77 -5.46 6.57
C ALA A 153 -9.90 -5.80 5.59
N HIS A 154 -9.64 -5.58 4.29
CA HIS A 154 -10.51 -6.10 3.23
C HIS A 154 -10.37 -7.62 3.15
N PRO A 155 -11.46 -8.40 3.06
CA PRO A 155 -11.42 -9.88 3.11
C PRO A 155 -10.75 -10.52 1.89
N GLU A 156 -10.74 -9.84 0.75
CA GLU A 156 -10.11 -10.35 -0.46
C GLU A 156 -8.61 -10.13 -0.45
N LEU A 157 -7.85 -11.20 -0.66
CA LEU A 157 -6.41 -11.16 -0.92
C LEU A 157 -6.16 -11.13 -2.41
N MET A 158 -5.11 -10.43 -2.82
CA MET A 158 -4.64 -10.44 -4.20
C MET A 158 -3.25 -11.05 -4.28
N LEU A 159 -3.03 -11.92 -5.26
CA LEU A 159 -1.71 -12.46 -5.59
C LEU A 159 -1.21 -11.82 -6.88
N THR A 160 -0.03 -11.23 -6.84
CA THR A 160 0.51 -10.48 -7.96
C THR A 160 1.96 -10.84 -8.28
N SER A 161 2.34 -10.61 -9.53
CA SER A 161 3.73 -10.61 -9.97
C SER A 161 3.97 -9.41 -10.88
N ALA A 162 4.83 -8.50 -10.45
CA ALA A 162 5.27 -7.38 -11.28
C ALA A 162 6.13 -7.85 -12.47
N ARG A 163 6.74 -9.04 -12.37
CA ARG A 163 7.60 -9.63 -13.42
C ARG A 163 6.79 -10.22 -14.56
N THR A 164 5.75 -10.99 -14.24
CA THR A 164 4.93 -11.69 -15.24
C THR A 164 3.66 -10.92 -15.62
N GLY A 165 3.26 -9.94 -14.83
CA GLY A 165 2.00 -9.23 -14.99
C GLY A 165 0.79 -9.92 -14.36
N ALA A 166 0.95 -11.12 -13.80
CA ALA A 166 -0.15 -11.85 -13.15
C ALA A 166 -0.75 -11.04 -11.99
N GLY A 167 -2.08 -11.02 -11.88
CA GLY A 167 -2.82 -10.30 -10.85
C GLY A 167 -2.86 -8.78 -11.02
N LEU A 168 -2.13 -8.19 -11.96
CA LEU A 168 -2.17 -6.74 -12.21
C LEU A 168 -3.49 -6.26 -12.82
N PRO A 169 -4.12 -6.98 -13.77
CA PRO A 169 -5.44 -6.60 -14.27
C PRO A 169 -6.49 -6.54 -13.15
N GLU A 170 -6.48 -7.52 -12.25
CA GLU A 170 -7.39 -7.61 -11.09
C GLU A 170 -7.18 -6.44 -10.12
N LEU A 171 -5.92 -6.12 -9.82
CA LEU A 171 -5.58 -4.98 -8.96
C LEU A 171 -5.99 -3.64 -9.59
N ARG A 172 -5.78 -3.47 -10.90
CA ARG A 172 -6.27 -2.29 -11.64
C ARG A 172 -7.80 -2.20 -11.60
N ALA A 173 -8.49 -3.32 -11.78
CA ALA A 173 -9.95 -3.37 -11.71
C ALA A 173 -10.48 -3.01 -10.31
N ALA A 174 -9.81 -3.46 -9.25
CA ALA A 174 -10.16 -3.10 -7.87
C ALA A 174 -9.98 -1.60 -7.60
N ILE A 175 -8.89 -1.00 -8.07
CA ILE A 175 -8.66 0.45 -7.97
C ILE A 175 -9.71 1.22 -8.76
N ALA A 176 -10.02 0.79 -9.98
CA ALA A 176 -11.04 1.42 -10.81
C ALA A 176 -12.45 1.31 -10.21
N ARG A 177 -12.75 0.22 -9.51
CA ARG A 177 -14.01 0.06 -8.76
C ARG A 177 -14.12 1.07 -7.63
N LEU A 178 -13.06 1.26 -6.83
CA LEU A 178 -13.03 2.28 -5.77
C LEU A 178 -13.29 3.69 -6.31
N LEU A 179 -12.71 4.02 -7.47
CA LEU A 179 -12.95 5.31 -8.14
C LEU A 179 -14.44 5.51 -8.46
N ARG A 180 -15.11 4.49 -9.02
CA ARG A 180 -16.54 4.55 -9.37
C ARG A 180 -17.44 4.64 -8.14
N GLU A 181 -17.17 3.83 -7.12
CA GLU A 181 -17.95 3.80 -5.88
C GLU A 181 -17.93 5.15 -5.15
N ARG A 182 -16.74 5.77 -5.05
CA ARG A 182 -16.59 7.07 -4.40
C ARG A 182 -17.13 8.23 -5.24
N ALA A 183 -17.02 8.17 -6.58
CA ALA A 183 -17.61 9.17 -7.46
C ALA A 183 -19.17 9.16 -7.41
N ALA A 184 -19.78 8.02 -7.11
CA ALA A 184 -21.22 7.91 -6.97
C ALA A 184 -21.74 8.42 -5.60
N THR A 185 -20.85 8.65 -4.63
CA THR A 185 -21.20 9.06 -3.25
C THR A 185 -20.89 10.54 -2.97
N SER A 186 -20.22 11.22 -3.91
CA SER A 186 -19.87 12.65 -3.87
C SER A 186 -20.83 13.49 -4.69
#